data_93aa878f7669358ef66d75dc1ce168fb
#
_entry.id   93aa878f7669358ef66d75dc1ce168fb
#
_cell.length_a   1.000
_cell.length_b   1.000
_cell.length_c   1.000
_cell.angle_alpha   90.00
_cell.angle_beta   90.00
_cell.angle_gamma   90.00
#
_symmetry.space_group_name_H-M   'P 1'
#
loop_
_entity.id
_entity.type
_entity.pdbx_description
1 polymer ?
#
loop_
_entity_poly.entity_id
_entity_poly.type
_entity_poly.pdbx_seq_one_letter_code
_entity_poly.pdbx_strand_id
1 'polypeptide(L)'
;MVVGMIPPMNQPKIEILPLKKGFLRAAAEATHVLVRIVAPSQPADTVATPRAPLDLALVIDRSGSMSGHPLEAARESAIRIVNGLRPDDRVSVVAFDSHIEVVQPLTTVTDRAELVRRIEGIDARGSTDLFGGWEEAVKQLAPFTRKDRIARVILLSDGQANQGLVNEQEIFARVTKAAGAGITTSTVGLGHGFNESLMTGMATAGEGVANFGQTADDLDEAFEEQFAILSNTFLRQVKVTVQGGSDVQARLVGEILEEGVARSRKLGTLPWNASLVAVVELRIGAGAKADALAAVNFEALTKEGETVKFGPELIALPETDLAAFSVLAVDPSVAAAVGEAIVSEKIEFIEALARQGKLAEAKKEFEELLKRSDLSDWAKQKVEYLKQLLDEDAIMAMKEMRYGRSRMLRQTKVAMMRDFDTQFCVASEDAKPIYLQKKIVAGAARKPKPPQGGTKGGQAPQA
;
A
#
# COMPACT_ATOMS: atom_id res chain seq x y z
N MET A 1 27.38 14.55 3.56
CA MET A 1 26.10 13.95 4.03
C MET A 1 26.30 13.65 5.51
N VAL A 2 25.59 14.36 6.39
CA VAL A 2 25.68 14.13 7.85
C VAL A 2 24.85 12.88 8.12
N VAL A 3 25.45 11.83 8.61
CA VAL A 3 24.73 10.64 9.11
C VAL A 3 24.22 11.01 10.50
N GLY A 4 22.91 11.19 10.62
CA GLY A 4 22.26 11.48 11.90
C GLY A 4 22.45 10.32 12.87
N MET A 5 22.83 10.61 14.13
CA MET A 5 22.86 9.61 15.20
C MET A 5 21.54 9.61 15.95
N ILE A 6 20.82 8.49 15.89
CA ILE A 6 19.69 8.26 16.84
C ILE A 6 20.29 7.84 18.18
N PRO A 7 19.84 8.43 19.31
CA PRO A 7 20.30 8.03 20.64
C PRO A 7 20.11 6.52 20.86
N PRO A 8 21.01 5.82 21.54
CA PRO A 8 20.95 4.35 21.71
C PRO A 8 19.63 3.83 22.28
N MET A 9 18.96 4.59 23.16
CA MET A 9 17.66 4.24 23.73
C MET A 9 16.49 4.31 22.74
N ASN A 10 16.67 4.97 21.59
CA ASN A 10 15.64 5.16 20.58
C ASN A 10 15.98 4.45 19.26
N GLN A 11 16.95 3.53 19.25
CA GLN A 11 17.28 2.80 18.02
C GLN A 11 16.20 1.73 17.73
N PRO A 12 15.82 1.56 16.46
CA PRO A 12 14.94 0.46 16.08
C PRO A 12 15.69 -0.87 16.25
N LYS A 13 14.95 -1.92 16.60
CA LYS A 13 15.47 -3.29 16.68
C LYS A 13 15.29 -3.97 15.33
N ILE A 14 16.34 -4.63 14.82
CA ILE A 14 16.24 -5.50 13.66
C ILE A 14 16.15 -6.94 14.15
N GLU A 15 15.16 -7.68 13.67
CA GLU A 15 14.94 -9.07 14.01
C GLU A 15 15.01 -9.94 12.76
N ILE A 16 15.76 -11.03 12.85
CA ILE A 16 15.94 -12.02 11.80
C ILE A 16 15.22 -13.31 12.25
N LEU A 17 14.13 -13.65 11.58
CA LEU A 17 13.26 -14.77 11.93
C LEU A 17 13.22 -15.77 10.78
N PRO A 18 13.92 -16.92 10.88
CA PRO A 18 13.91 -17.92 9.83
C PRO A 18 12.60 -18.74 9.85
N LEU A 19 12.15 -19.19 8.68
CA LEU A 19 11.01 -20.09 8.54
C LEU A 19 11.26 -21.41 9.27
N LYS A 20 12.49 -21.95 9.15
CA LYS A 20 13.03 -23.07 9.91
C LYS A 20 14.39 -22.67 10.48
N LYS A 21 14.72 -23.09 11.69
CA LYS A 21 15.99 -22.76 12.37
C LYS A 21 17.19 -23.59 11.85
N GLY A 22 17.32 -23.68 10.54
CA GLY A 22 18.40 -24.37 9.86
C GLY A 22 18.25 -24.30 8.34
N PHE A 23 19.25 -24.76 7.60
CA PHE A 23 19.21 -24.85 6.15
C PHE A 23 19.84 -26.13 5.62
N LEU A 24 19.47 -26.50 4.40
CA LEU A 24 20.12 -27.58 3.64
C LEU A 24 21.05 -26.94 2.60
N ARG A 25 22.28 -27.41 2.56
CA ARG A 25 23.29 -26.98 1.58
C ARG A 25 22.92 -27.49 0.19
N ALA A 26 23.03 -26.63 -0.81
CA ALA A 26 22.76 -26.93 -2.23
C ALA A 26 21.38 -27.60 -2.47
N ALA A 27 20.38 -27.28 -1.63
CA ALA A 27 19.04 -27.76 -1.81
C ALA A 27 18.33 -27.08 -3.01
N ALA A 28 17.42 -27.80 -3.66
CA ALA A 28 16.58 -27.25 -4.71
C ALA A 28 15.58 -26.23 -4.16
N GLU A 29 15.14 -26.41 -2.90
CA GLU A 29 14.22 -25.51 -2.22
C GLU A 29 14.95 -24.33 -1.59
N ALA A 30 14.34 -23.15 -1.72
CA ALA A 30 14.86 -21.92 -1.11
C ALA A 30 14.57 -21.89 0.40
N THR A 31 15.50 -21.31 1.16
CA THR A 31 15.31 -20.97 2.57
C THR A 31 14.69 -19.57 2.67
N HIS A 32 13.66 -19.41 3.49
CA HIS A 32 12.99 -18.13 3.71
C HIS A 32 13.26 -17.58 5.10
N VAL A 33 13.46 -16.27 5.16
CA VAL A 33 13.72 -15.53 6.40
C VAL A 33 12.87 -14.26 6.40
N LEU A 34 12.15 -14.02 7.49
CA LEU A 34 11.46 -12.76 7.74
C LEU A 34 12.44 -11.79 8.42
N VAL A 35 12.64 -10.64 7.81
CA VAL A 35 13.40 -9.54 8.39
C VAL A 35 12.41 -8.47 8.86
N ARG A 36 12.54 -8.06 10.12
CA ARG A 36 11.63 -7.11 10.74
C ARG A 36 12.44 -5.97 11.36
N ILE A 37 12.08 -4.73 11.04
CA ILE A 37 12.55 -3.53 11.74
C ILE A 37 11.45 -3.05 12.67
N VAL A 38 11.70 -3.02 13.95
CA VAL A 38 10.76 -2.70 15.03
C VAL A 38 11.09 -1.34 15.61
N ALA A 39 10.15 -0.41 15.58
CA ALA A 39 10.30 0.88 16.25
C ALA A 39 10.29 0.69 17.76
N PRO A 40 11.04 1.49 18.51
CA PRO A 40 10.96 1.51 19.97
C PRO A 40 9.58 1.99 20.44
N SER A 41 9.30 1.74 21.73
CA SER A 41 8.13 2.32 22.38
C SER A 41 8.27 3.83 22.44
N GLN A 42 7.16 4.54 22.23
CA GLN A 42 7.16 5.98 22.41
C GLN A 42 7.50 6.28 23.88
N PRO A 43 8.49 7.16 24.17
CA PRO A 43 8.86 7.48 25.54
C PRO A 43 7.67 8.01 26.33
N ALA A 44 7.46 7.48 27.57
CA ALA A 44 6.31 7.81 28.40
C ALA A 44 6.28 9.30 28.83
N ASP A 45 7.44 9.94 28.90
CA ASP A 45 7.59 11.36 29.25
C ASP A 45 7.26 12.32 28.10
N THR A 46 7.09 11.83 26.89
CA THR A 46 6.44 12.60 25.86
C THR A 46 4.94 12.54 26.16
N VAL A 47 4.40 13.51 26.91
CA VAL A 47 2.99 13.95 26.79
C VAL A 47 2.65 13.75 25.32
N ALA A 48 1.63 12.93 25.01
CA ALA A 48 1.29 12.54 23.64
C ALA A 48 1.58 13.72 22.71
N THR A 49 2.79 13.70 22.09
CA THR A 49 3.22 14.85 21.30
C THR A 49 2.21 14.90 20.19
N PRO A 50 1.41 15.95 20.10
CA PRO A 50 0.44 16.06 19.04
C PRO A 50 1.17 15.77 17.74
N ARG A 51 0.58 14.97 16.83
CA ARG A 51 1.22 14.71 15.53
C ARG A 51 1.74 16.03 14.95
N ALA A 52 2.81 15.96 14.18
CA ALA A 52 3.26 17.13 13.44
C ALA A 52 2.08 17.71 12.64
N PRO A 53 1.92 19.04 12.62
CA PRO A 53 0.86 19.67 11.85
C PRO A 53 0.96 19.29 10.37
N LEU A 54 -0.18 19.12 9.71
CA LEU A 54 -0.26 18.80 8.29
C LEU A 54 -0.36 20.08 7.44
N ASP A 55 0.30 20.05 6.30
CA ASP A 55 0.05 20.92 5.16
C ASP A 55 -0.47 20.04 4.04
N LEU A 56 -1.77 20.07 3.83
CA LEU A 56 -2.47 19.18 2.94
C LEU A 56 -2.96 19.92 1.70
N ALA A 57 -2.70 19.38 0.50
CA ALA A 57 -3.34 19.83 -0.72
C ALA A 57 -4.27 18.73 -1.24
N LEU A 58 -5.57 19.02 -1.25
CA LEU A 58 -6.60 18.18 -1.86
C LEU A 58 -6.74 18.59 -3.32
N VAL A 59 -6.52 17.65 -4.23
CA VAL A 59 -6.59 17.85 -5.67
C VAL A 59 -7.76 17.04 -6.20
N ILE A 60 -8.79 17.72 -6.66
CA ILE A 60 -10.07 17.13 -7.05
C ILE A 60 -10.24 17.23 -8.56
N ASP A 61 -10.26 16.08 -9.20
CA ASP A 61 -10.66 15.96 -10.60
C ASP A 61 -12.13 16.29 -10.75
N ARG A 62 -12.43 17.26 -11.61
CA ARG A 62 -13.80 17.61 -11.98
C ARG A 62 -14.05 17.48 -13.48
N SER A 63 -13.21 16.69 -14.17
CA SER A 63 -13.40 16.43 -15.60
C SER A 63 -14.75 15.78 -15.91
N GLY A 64 -15.16 15.78 -17.18
CA GLY A 64 -16.46 15.27 -17.60
C GLY A 64 -16.72 13.81 -17.21
N SER A 65 -15.69 12.96 -17.15
CA SER A 65 -15.78 11.56 -16.71
C SER A 65 -16.12 11.40 -15.23
N MET A 66 -15.79 12.40 -14.40
CA MET A 66 -16.14 12.44 -12.99
C MET A 66 -17.61 12.80 -12.73
N SER A 67 -18.41 13.12 -13.75
CA SER A 67 -19.81 13.53 -13.56
C SER A 67 -20.64 12.48 -12.81
N GLY A 68 -21.47 12.94 -11.87
CA GLY A 68 -22.31 12.12 -11.02
C GLY A 68 -21.56 11.50 -9.85
N HIS A 69 -21.74 10.20 -9.64
CA HIS A 69 -21.26 9.46 -8.47
C HIS A 69 -19.74 9.59 -8.18
N PRO A 70 -18.81 9.57 -9.19
CA PRO A 70 -17.38 9.73 -8.88
C PRO A 70 -17.06 11.09 -8.25
N LEU A 71 -17.63 12.19 -8.77
CA LEU A 71 -17.40 13.52 -8.22
C LEU A 71 -18.08 13.70 -6.84
N GLU A 72 -19.24 13.11 -6.64
CA GLU A 72 -19.90 13.07 -5.33
C GLU A 72 -19.00 12.38 -4.30
N ALA A 73 -18.47 11.18 -4.62
CA ALA A 73 -17.56 10.46 -3.75
C ALA A 73 -16.26 11.27 -3.48
N ALA A 74 -15.72 11.98 -4.50
CA ALA A 74 -14.57 12.85 -4.33
C ALA A 74 -14.84 14.01 -3.36
N ARG A 75 -15.98 14.69 -3.53
CA ARG A 75 -16.40 15.81 -2.66
C ARG A 75 -16.62 15.33 -1.23
N GLU A 76 -17.38 14.25 -1.03
CA GLU A 76 -17.63 13.66 0.29
C GLU A 76 -16.33 13.26 0.97
N SER A 77 -15.40 12.59 0.26
CA SER A 77 -14.08 12.22 0.79
C SER A 77 -13.27 13.44 1.20
N ALA A 78 -13.24 14.50 0.36
CA ALA A 78 -12.55 15.74 0.66
C ALA A 78 -13.15 16.43 1.91
N ILE A 79 -14.47 16.46 2.04
CA ILE A 79 -15.19 17.01 3.20
C ILE A 79 -14.85 16.23 4.47
N ARG A 80 -14.86 14.90 4.42
CA ARG A 80 -14.47 14.06 5.57
C ARG A 80 -13.03 14.31 6.00
N ILE A 81 -12.10 14.44 5.05
CA ILE A 81 -10.72 14.81 5.33
C ILE A 81 -10.66 16.17 6.05
N VAL A 82 -11.31 17.20 5.51
CA VAL A 82 -11.35 18.56 6.12
C VAL A 82 -11.92 18.52 7.54
N ASN A 83 -12.97 17.74 7.77
CA ASN A 83 -13.58 17.60 9.11
C ASN A 83 -12.64 16.89 10.11
N GLY A 84 -11.75 16.01 9.66
CA GLY A 84 -10.75 15.32 10.47
C GLY A 84 -9.49 16.13 10.76
N LEU A 85 -9.28 17.30 10.11
CA LEU A 85 -8.10 18.14 10.33
C LEU A 85 -8.17 18.88 11.68
N ARG A 86 -7.00 19.14 12.27
CA ARG A 86 -6.86 19.91 13.51
C ARG A 86 -6.76 21.42 13.21
N PRO A 87 -6.96 22.27 14.24
CA PRO A 87 -6.85 23.73 14.04
C PRO A 87 -5.46 24.22 13.62
N ASP A 88 -4.39 23.44 13.92
CA ASP A 88 -3.01 23.74 13.54
C ASP A 88 -2.60 23.20 12.17
N ASP A 89 -3.48 22.41 11.52
CA ASP A 89 -3.30 21.96 10.15
C ASP A 89 -3.65 23.07 9.14
N ARG A 90 -3.09 22.95 7.96
CA ARG A 90 -3.43 23.84 6.81
C ARG A 90 -3.92 22.98 5.66
N VAL A 91 -4.84 23.53 4.89
CA VAL A 91 -5.39 22.85 3.71
C VAL A 91 -5.44 23.81 2.52
N SER A 92 -5.11 23.28 1.36
CA SER A 92 -5.38 23.86 0.05
C SER A 92 -6.35 22.94 -0.68
N VAL A 93 -7.23 23.51 -1.50
CA VAL A 93 -8.12 22.75 -2.38
C VAL A 93 -7.90 23.24 -3.80
N VAL A 94 -7.50 22.33 -4.67
CA VAL A 94 -7.30 22.56 -6.10
C VAL A 94 -8.30 21.70 -6.87
N ALA A 95 -9.10 22.30 -7.72
CA ALA A 95 -9.97 21.56 -8.66
C ALA A 95 -9.38 21.69 -10.07
N PHE A 96 -9.43 20.61 -10.84
CA PHE A 96 -8.90 20.62 -12.20
C PHE A 96 -9.81 19.92 -13.20
N ASP A 97 -9.82 20.46 -14.38
CA ASP A 97 -10.38 19.93 -15.62
C ASP A 97 -9.42 20.28 -16.78
N SER A 98 -9.87 20.94 -17.83
CA SER A 98 -9.01 21.60 -18.83
C SER A 98 -8.30 22.84 -18.26
N HIS A 99 -8.73 23.32 -17.11
CA HIS A 99 -8.22 24.49 -16.39
C HIS A 99 -7.98 24.11 -14.93
N ILE A 100 -6.94 24.72 -14.37
CA ILE A 100 -6.61 24.53 -12.97
C ILE A 100 -7.19 25.69 -12.17
N GLU A 101 -7.91 25.38 -11.10
CA GLU A 101 -8.53 26.36 -10.22
C GLU A 101 -8.09 26.11 -8.76
N VAL A 102 -7.50 27.12 -8.15
CA VAL A 102 -7.24 27.10 -6.70
C VAL A 102 -8.53 27.54 -5.99
N VAL A 103 -9.36 26.56 -5.63
CA VAL A 103 -10.63 26.77 -4.92
C VAL A 103 -10.38 27.37 -3.53
N GLN A 104 -9.33 26.90 -2.87
CA GLN A 104 -8.84 27.42 -1.60
C GLN A 104 -7.31 27.40 -1.58
N PRO A 105 -6.64 28.54 -1.48
CA PRO A 105 -5.18 28.61 -1.20
C PRO A 105 -4.84 27.99 0.14
N LEU A 106 -3.59 27.57 0.32
CA LEU A 106 -3.15 26.93 1.58
C LEU A 106 -3.40 27.86 2.78
N THR A 107 -4.31 27.43 3.65
CA THR A 107 -4.74 28.20 4.82
C THR A 107 -4.94 27.31 6.03
N THR A 108 -4.86 27.90 7.21
CA THR A 108 -5.19 27.23 8.47
C THR A 108 -6.69 26.89 8.52
N VAL A 109 -7.03 25.72 9.06
CA VAL A 109 -8.42 25.21 9.11
C VAL A 109 -9.19 25.94 10.22
N THR A 110 -9.57 27.20 10.00
CA THR A 110 -10.33 28.01 10.97
C THR A 110 -11.83 28.03 10.66
N ASP A 111 -12.21 28.05 9.39
CA ASP A 111 -13.61 28.01 8.94
C ASP A 111 -13.88 26.79 8.09
N ARG A 112 -14.25 25.67 8.75
CA ARG A 112 -14.60 24.42 8.07
C ARG A 112 -15.87 24.55 7.24
N ALA A 113 -16.84 25.32 7.69
CA ALA A 113 -18.12 25.45 6.99
C ALA A 113 -17.95 26.14 5.62
N GLU A 114 -17.08 27.13 5.54
CA GLU A 114 -16.74 27.77 4.28
C GLU A 114 -15.98 26.82 3.34
N LEU A 115 -15.00 26.07 3.87
CA LEU A 115 -14.26 25.07 3.08
C LEU A 115 -15.20 24.00 2.51
N VAL A 116 -16.13 23.51 3.32
CA VAL A 116 -17.13 22.52 2.88
C VAL A 116 -17.99 23.09 1.76
N ARG A 117 -18.52 24.31 1.91
CA ARG A 117 -19.32 24.95 0.87
C ARG A 117 -18.56 25.11 -0.44
N ARG A 118 -17.27 25.46 -0.39
CA ARG A 118 -16.41 25.56 -1.59
C ARG A 118 -16.21 24.21 -2.27
N ILE A 119 -16.03 23.15 -1.51
CA ILE A 119 -15.88 21.79 -2.04
C ILE A 119 -17.20 21.30 -2.65
N GLU A 120 -18.34 21.56 -2.02
CA GLU A 120 -19.67 21.23 -2.53
C GLU A 120 -19.98 21.94 -3.85
N GLY A 121 -19.44 23.15 -4.04
CA GLY A 121 -19.61 23.95 -5.26
C GLY A 121 -18.74 23.51 -6.45
N ILE A 122 -17.96 22.43 -6.34
CA ILE A 122 -17.14 21.91 -7.44
C ILE A 122 -18.03 21.10 -8.39
N ASP A 123 -18.21 21.55 -9.62
CA ASP A 123 -19.05 20.89 -10.64
C ASP A 123 -18.22 20.29 -11.78
N ALA A 124 -18.72 19.18 -12.35
CA ALA A 124 -18.04 18.46 -13.42
C ALA A 124 -18.06 19.25 -14.75
N ARG A 125 -16.88 19.33 -15.42
CA ARG A 125 -16.74 19.98 -16.74
C ARG A 125 -15.38 19.65 -17.40
N GLY A 126 -15.27 19.83 -18.70
CA GLY A 126 -14.00 19.86 -19.43
C GLY A 126 -13.30 18.52 -19.59
N SER A 127 -12.03 18.58 -19.97
CA SER A 127 -11.08 17.45 -20.11
C SER A 127 -10.24 17.31 -18.82
N THR A 128 -9.12 16.53 -18.87
CA THR A 128 -8.39 16.12 -17.65
C THR A 128 -6.91 16.49 -17.75
N ASP A 129 -6.51 17.66 -17.23
CA ASP A 129 -5.11 18.01 -16.98
C ASP A 129 -4.69 17.63 -15.58
N LEU A 130 -4.52 16.31 -15.37
CA LEU A 130 -4.20 15.72 -14.07
C LEU A 130 -2.86 16.22 -13.54
N PHE A 131 -1.84 16.30 -14.42
CA PHE A 131 -0.52 16.75 -14.00
C PHE A 131 -0.53 18.23 -13.60
N GLY A 132 -1.22 19.09 -14.35
CA GLY A 132 -1.37 20.50 -14.01
C GLY A 132 -2.04 20.70 -12.65
N GLY A 133 -3.10 19.94 -12.35
CA GLY A 133 -3.75 19.94 -11.03
C GLY A 133 -2.81 19.54 -9.90
N TRP A 134 -2.06 18.45 -10.08
CA TRP A 134 -1.07 17.99 -9.12
C TRP A 134 0.09 19.00 -8.96
N GLU A 135 0.61 19.57 -10.08
CA GLU A 135 1.70 20.54 -10.04
C GLU A 135 1.30 21.81 -9.29
N GLU A 136 0.07 22.29 -9.50
CA GLU A 136 -0.46 23.45 -8.75
C GLU A 136 -0.54 23.18 -7.26
N ALA A 137 -1.00 22.00 -6.86
CA ALA A 137 -1.00 21.59 -5.45
C ALA A 137 0.41 21.61 -4.84
N VAL A 138 1.41 21.11 -5.57
CA VAL A 138 2.82 21.21 -5.14
C VAL A 138 3.25 22.66 -5.00
N LYS A 139 2.87 23.55 -5.92
CA LYS A 139 3.16 25.00 -5.81
C LYS A 139 2.54 25.63 -4.58
N GLN A 140 1.32 25.20 -4.19
CA GLN A 140 0.66 25.68 -2.96
C GLN A 140 1.42 25.27 -1.70
N LEU A 141 2.04 24.07 -1.68
CA LEU A 141 2.76 23.53 -0.52
C LEU A 141 4.23 23.96 -0.45
N ALA A 142 4.92 24.06 -1.58
CA ALA A 142 6.37 24.21 -1.66
C ALA A 142 6.93 25.40 -0.85
N PRO A 143 6.31 26.62 -0.86
CA PRO A 143 6.82 27.77 -0.09
C PRO A 143 6.75 27.55 1.42
N PHE A 144 5.95 26.61 1.88
CA PHE A 144 5.66 26.35 3.29
C PHE A 144 6.24 25.03 3.81
N THR A 145 6.93 24.28 2.95
CA THR A 145 7.53 22.99 3.34
C THR A 145 8.57 23.20 4.43
N ARG A 146 8.36 22.58 5.59
CA ARG A 146 9.22 22.67 6.76
C ARG A 146 9.42 21.29 7.36
N LYS A 147 10.53 21.09 8.05
CA LYS A 147 10.86 19.81 8.69
C LYS A 147 9.91 19.42 9.81
N ASP A 148 9.33 20.41 10.50
CA ASP A 148 8.39 20.24 11.61
C ASP A 148 6.92 20.05 11.18
N ARG A 149 6.64 20.04 9.88
CA ARG A 149 5.31 19.83 9.30
C ARG A 149 5.34 18.73 8.25
N ILE A 150 4.21 18.09 8.03
CA ILE A 150 4.07 17.05 7.02
C ILE A 150 3.33 17.63 5.82
N ALA A 151 4.04 17.78 4.68
CA ALA A 151 3.43 18.25 3.44
C ALA A 151 2.98 17.06 2.58
N ARG A 152 1.69 17.07 2.19
CA ARG A 152 1.10 15.98 1.40
C ARG A 152 0.08 16.46 0.39
N VAL A 153 0.16 15.89 -0.81
CA VAL A 153 -0.87 15.98 -1.84
C VAL A 153 -1.76 14.72 -1.76
N ILE A 154 -3.08 14.89 -1.79
CA ILE A 154 -4.05 13.81 -2.00
C ILE A 154 -4.79 14.11 -3.30
N LEU A 155 -4.56 13.29 -4.31
CA LEU A 155 -5.17 13.40 -5.64
C LEU A 155 -6.37 12.47 -5.75
N LEU A 156 -7.56 13.04 -5.95
CA LEU A 156 -8.82 12.32 -6.14
C LEU A 156 -9.22 12.45 -7.63
N SER A 157 -9.17 11.35 -8.37
CA SER A 157 -9.38 11.37 -9.82
C SER A 157 -9.80 10.00 -10.33
N ASP A 158 -10.44 9.96 -11.50
CA ASP A 158 -10.56 8.75 -12.31
C ASP A 158 -9.27 8.47 -13.13
N GLY A 159 -8.23 9.31 -13.01
CA GLY A 159 -6.89 9.10 -13.55
C GLY A 159 -6.78 9.12 -15.08
N GLN A 160 -7.78 9.54 -15.81
CA GLN A 160 -7.75 9.61 -17.27
C GLN A 160 -7.07 10.91 -17.76
N ALA A 161 -5.75 11.04 -17.51
CA ALA A 161 -4.97 12.16 -18.02
C ALA A 161 -4.99 12.18 -19.55
N ASN A 162 -5.60 13.20 -20.13
CA ASN A 162 -5.72 13.35 -21.59
C ASN A 162 -5.33 14.76 -22.09
N GLN A 163 -4.89 15.63 -21.18
CA GLN A 163 -4.42 16.98 -21.48
C GLN A 163 -3.18 17.33 -20.65
N GLY A 164 -2.40 18.29 -21.08
CA GLY A 164 -1.16 18.68 -20.43
C GLY A 164 -0.06 17.63 -20.55
N LEU A 165 0.68 17.39 -19.48
CA LEU A 165 1.68 16.33 -19.44
C LEU A 165 1.01 14.97 -19.20
N VAL A 166 1.09 14.06 -20.17
CA VAL A 166 0.49 12.72 -20.13
C VAL A 166 1.52 11.59 -20.10
N ASN A 167 2.80 11.89 -20.28
CA ASN A 167 3.86 10.88 -20.20
C ASN A 167 4.05 10.42 -18.76
N GLU A 168 3.68 9.18 -18.45
CA GLU A 168 3.72 8.63 -17.10
C GLU A 168 5.12 8.67 -16.48
N GLN A 169 6.18 8.37 -17.25
CA GLN A 169 7.55 8.35 -16.73
C GLN A 169 8.02 9.74 -16.33
N GLU A 170 7.67 10.76 -17.11
CA GLU A 170 7.98 12.14 -16.78
C GLU A 170 7.19 12.62 -15.56
N ILE A 171 5.91 12.28 -15.47
CA ILE A 171 5.07 12.55 -14.30
C ILE A 171 5.71 11.91 -13.06
N PHE A 172 6.10 10.63 -13.10
CA PHE A 172 6.73 9.95 -11.97
C PHE A 172 8.05 10.60 -11.56
N ALA A 173 8.87 11.05 -12.52
CA ALA A 173 10.11 11.76 -12.22
C ALA A 173 9.83 13.08 -11.47
N ARG A 174 8.80 13.85 -11.88
CA ARG A 174 8.40 15.10 -11.20
C ARG A 174 7.86 14.82 -9.80
N VAL A 175 7.04 13.78 -9.65
CA VAL A 175 6.48 13.35 -8.36
C VAL A 175 7.59 12.90 -7.41
N THR A 176 8.57 12.11 -7.90
CA THR A 176 9.75 11.70 -7.12
C THR A 176 10.55 12.91 -6.65
N LYS A 177 10.73 13.93 -7.52
CA LYS A 177 11.42 15.16 -7.15
C LYS A 177 10.71 15.91 -6.02
N ALA A 178 9.38 16.01 -6.07
CA ALA A 178 8.58 16.64 -5.02
C ALA A 178 8.67 15.85 -3.69
N ALA A 179 8.63 14.51 -3.74
CA ALA A 179 8.80 13.66 -2.57
C ALA A 179 10.19 13.85 -1.93
N GLY A 180 11.25 13.94 -2.76
CA GLY A 180 12.60 14.27 -2.30
C GLY A 180 12.72 15.65 -1.64
N ALA A 181 11.84 16.61 -2.01
CA ALA A 181 11.71 17.91 -1.38
C ALA A 181 10.80 17.88 -0.13
N GLY A 182 10.26 16.74 0.27
CA GLY A 182 9.41 16.57 1.45
C GLY A 182 7.91 16.67 1.19
N ILE A 183 7.45 16.78 -0.07
CA ILE A 183 6.04 16.82 -0.43
C ILE A 183 5.64 15.44 -0.96
N THR A 184 4.96 14.65 -0.14
CA THR A 184 4.49 13.30 -0.51
C THR A 184 3.18 13.34 -1.28
N THR A 185 2.90 12.32 -2.10
CA THR A 185 1.67 12.25 -2.91
C THR A 185 0.96 10.92 -2.66
N SER A 186 -0.29 10.99 -2.22
CA SER A 186 -1.22 9.87 -2.20
C SER A 186 -2.27 10.05 -3.29
N THR A 187 -2.79 8.94 -3.82
CA THR A 187 -3.80 8.97 -4.86
C THR A 187 -5.03 8.17 -4.45
N VAL A 188 -6.18 8.61 -4.90
CA VAL A 188 -7.47 7.96 -4.71
C VAL A 188 -8.12 7.79 -6.07
N GLY A 189 -8.15 6.56 -6.55
CA GLY A 189 -8.85 6.19 -7.78
C GLY A 189 -10.36 6.09 -7.53
N LEU A 190 -11.15 6.73 -8.38
CA LEU A 190 -12.61 6.77 -8.28
C LEU A 190 -13.23 6.21 -9.56
N GLY A 191 -14.37 5.51 -9.41
CA GLY A 191 -15.11 4.97 -10.55
C GLY A 191 -14.47 3.73 -11.21
N HIS A 192 -15.04 3.32 -12.36
CA HIS A 192 -14.65 2.08 -13.04
C HIS A 192 -13.58 2.25 -14.12
N GLY A 193 -13.43 3.44 -14.68
CA GLY A 193 -12.63 3.71 -15.88
C GLY A 193 -11.25 4.34 -15.65
N PHE A 194 -10.76 4.43 -14.42
CA PHE A 194 -9.53 5.17 -14.13
C PHE A 194 -8.24 4.45 -14.56
N ASN A 195 -7.17 5.22 -14.79
CA ASN A 195 -5.84 4.72 -15.13
C ASN A 195 -5.09 4.30 -13.85
N GLU A 196 -5.13 2.98 -13.55
CA GLU A 196 -4.48 2.41 -12.37
C GLU A 196 -2.94 2.56 -12.43
N SER A 197 -2.34 2.48 -13.64
CA SER A 197 -0.90 2.59 -13.80
C SER A 197 -0.42 3.97 -13.34
N LEU A 198 -1.06 5.01 -13.84
CA LEU A 198 -0.74 6.38 -13.48
C LEU A 198 -0.96 6.66 -11.98
N MET A 199 -2.13 6.28 -11.45
CA MET A 199 -2.47 6.56 -10.05
C MET A 199 -1.55 5.82 -9.06
N THR A 200 -1.32 4.51 -9.27
CA THR A 200 -0.40 3.74 -8.42
C THR A 200 1.05 4.17 -8.59
N GLY A 201 1.46 4.49 -9.82
CA GLY A 201 2.79 5.00 -10.13
C GLY A 201 3.08 6.33 -9.45
N MET A 202 2.14 7.30 -9.51
CA MET A 202 2.26 8.58 -8.81
C MET A 202 2.34 8.42 -7.29
N ALA A 203 1.51 7.57 -6.69
CA ALA A 203 1.58 7.30 -5.25
C ALA A 203 2.90 6.64 -4.85
N THR A 204 3.41 5.72 -5.67
CA THR A 204 4.70 5.06 -5.44
C THR A 204 5.86 6.04 -5.56
N ALA A 205 5.90 6.83 -6.63
CA ALA A 205 6.90 7.87 -6.86
C ALA A 205 6.85 8.95 -5.77
N GLY A 206 5.64 9.27 -5.30
CA GLY A 206 5.35 10.29 -4.29
C GLY A 206 5.47 9.80 -2.85
N GLU A 207 5.89 8.53 -2.62
CA GLU A 207 6.06 7.94 -1.29
C GLU A 207 4.78 7.97 -0.43
N GLY A 208 3.65 8.01 -1.11
CA GLY A 208 2.32 7.94 -0.52
C GLY A 208 1.64 6.60 -0.75
N VAL A 209 0.35 6.57 -0.62
CA VAL A 209 -0.49 5.37 -0.77
C VAL A 209 -1.49 5.57 -1.89
N ALA A 210 -1.65 4.55 -2.73
CA ALA A 210 -2.74 4.50 -3.69
C ALA A 210 -3.94 3.79 -3.06
N ASN A 211 -5.08 4.44 -3.07
CA ASN A 211 -6.36 3.89 -2.64
C ASN A 211 -7.33 3.87 -3.81
N PHE A 212 -8.32 2.99 -3.71
CA PHE A 212 -9.41 2.90 -4.66
C PHE A 212 -10.73 2.70 -3.91
N GLY A 213 -11.75 3.43 -4.30
CA GLY A 213 -13.10 3.28 -3.77
C GLY A 213 -14.15 3.69 -4.79
N GLN A 214 -15.34 3.10 -4.68
CA GLN A 214 -16.51 3.52 -5.45
C GLN A 214 -17.31 4.58 -4.69
N THR A 215 -17.19 4.57 -3.37
CA THR A 215 -17.89 5.48 -2.45
C THR A 215 -16.90 6.09 -1.47
N ALA A 216 -17.30 7.17 -0.82
CA ALA A 216 -16.52 7.76 0.26
C ALA A 216 -16.34 6.79 1.44
N ASP A 217 -17.32 5.95 1.73
CA ASP A 217 -17.24 4.95 2.80
C ASP A 217 -16.15 3.90 2.56
N ASP A 218 -15.86 3.58 1.30
CA ASP A 218 -14.73 2.69 0.97
C ASP A 218 -13.36 3.29 1.31
N LEU A 219 -13.31 4.62 1.46
CA LEU A 219 -12.09 5.39 1.62
C LEU A 219 -11.84 5.84 3.07
N ASP A 220 -12.86 5.85 3.92
CA ASP A 220 -12.77 6.33 5.30
C ASP A 220 -11.67 5.62 6.09
N GLU A 221 -11.70 4.29 6.09
CA GLU A 221 -10.71 3.49 6.82
C GLU A 221 -9.29 3.72 6.29
N ALA A 222 -9.16 3.87 4.96
CA ALA A 222 -7.87 4.16 4.33
C ALA A 222 -7.32 5.53 4.73
N PHE A 223 -8.17 6.52 4.91
CA PHE A 223 -7.76 7.84 5.39
C PHE A 223 -7.44 7.83 6.87
N GLU A 224 -8.26 7.19 7.71
CA GLU A 224 -7.99 7.04 9.15
C GLU A 224 -6.64 6.34 9.39
N GLU A 225 -6.37 5.24 8.68
CA GLU A 225 -5.08 4.55 8.76
C GLU A 225 -3.92 5.46 8.35
N GLN A 226 -4.05 6.21 7.25
CA GLN A 226 -3.02 7.14 6.82
C GLN A 226 -2.76 8.26 7.83
N PHE A 227 -3.81 8.84 8.42
CA PHE A 227 -3.66 9.86 9.43
C PHE A 227 -3.03 9.30 10.72
N ALA A 228 -3.39 8.07 11.11
CA ALA A 228 -2.79 7.40 12.26
C ALA A 228 -1.29 7.15 12.06
N ILE A 229 -0.88 6.67 10.87
CA ILE A 229 0.53 6.47 10.51
C ILE A 229 1.29 7.80 10.56
N LEU A 230 0.74 8.86 9.96
CA LEU A 230 1.37 10.19 9.94
C LEU A 230 1.49 10.80 11.33
N SER A 231 0.49 10.55 12.18
CA SER A 231 0.44 11.08 13.55
C SER A 231 1.52 10.48 14.45
N ASN A 232 1.98 9.27 14.14
CA ASN A 232 2.84 8.48 15.00
C ASN A 232 4.16 8.10 14.32
N THR A 233 4.65 8.89 13.38
CA THR A 233 5.86 8.58 12.60
C THR A 233 7.13 8.59 13.45
N PHE A 234 7.88 7.48 13.43
CA PHE A 234 9.22 7.35 13.97
C PHE A 234 10.29 7.57 12.88
N LEU A 235 10.22 6.80 11.78
CA LEU A 235 11.10 6.94 10.62
C LEU A 235 10.29 7.05 9.33
N ARG A 236 10.83 7.77 8.35
CA ARG A 236 10.27 7.92 7.01
C ARG A 236 11.15 7.22 5.98
N GLN A 237 10.57 6.86 4.83
CA GLN A 237 11.30 6.33 3.68
C GLN A 237 12.18 5.12 4.01
N VAL A 238 11.71 4.26 4.91
CA VAL A 238 12.47 3.07 5.28
C VAL A 238 12.68 2.20 4.05
N LYS A 239 13.94 1.93 3.76
CA LYS A 239 14.40 1.09 2.66
C LYS A 239 15.19 -0.08 3.23
N VAL A 240 14.89 -1.29 2.80
CA VAL A 240 15.66 -2.49 3.09
C VAL A 240 16.50 -2.88 1.88
N THR A 241 17.70 -3.37 2.12
CA THR A 241 18.58 -3.93 1.09
C THR A 241 19.14 -5.24 1.60
N VAL A 242 19.12 -6.28 0.78
CA VAL A 242 19.70 -7.59 1.07
C VAL A 242 20.86 -7.87 0.13
N GLN A 243 21.93 -8.42 0.67
CA GLN A 243 23.09 -8.86 -0.09
C GLN A 243 23.43 -10.30 0.30
N GLY A 244 23.44 -11.21 -0.68
CA GLY A 244 23.86 -12.60 -0.47
C GLY A 244 25.34 -12.67 -0.09
N GLY A 245 25.66 -13.60 0.78
CA GLY A 245 27.03 -13.99 1.12
C GLY A 245 27.70 -14.79 0.00
N SER A 246 28.85 -15.35 0.32
CA SER A 246 29.60 -16.20 -0.63
C SER A 246 28.73 -17.39 -1.05
N ASP A 247 28.56 -17.57 -2.37
CA ASP A 247 27.75 -18.66 -2.96
C ASP A 247 26.28 -18.71 -2.44
N VAL A 248 25.71 -17.52 -2.17
CA VAL A 248 24.30 -17.38 -1.79
C VAL A 248 23.61 -16.34 -2.68
N GLN A 249 22.52 -16.75 -3.33
CA GLN A 249 21.62 -15.84 -4.01
C GLN A 249 20.55 -15.40 -3.04
N ALA A 250 20.48 -14.10 -2.75
CA ALA A 250 19.49 -13.51 -1.87
C ALA A 250 18.60 -12.54 -2.63
N ARG A 251 17.28 -12.61 -2.43
CA ARG A 251 16.31 -11.67 -2.99
C ARG A 251 15.19 -11.34 -1.99
N LEU A 252 14.52 -10.23 -2.21
CA LEU A 252 13.29 -9.87 -1.51
C LEU A 252 12.09 -10.45 -2.26
N VAL A 253 11.20 -11.15 -1.54
CA VAL A 253 10.00 -11.78 -2.09
C VAL A 253 8.84 -10.78 -2.08
N GLY A 254 8.01 -10.80 -3.12
CA GLY A 254 6.77 -10.01 -3.22
C GLY A 254 6.72 -8.99 -4.36
N GLU A 255 7.82 -8.76 -5.07
CA GLU A 255 7.89 -7.94 -6.28
C GLU A 255 8.67 -8.66 -7.37
N ILE A 256 8.10 -8.68 -8.59
CA ILE A 256 8.78 -9.14 -9.79
C ILE A 256 9.40 -7.91 -10.45
N LEU A 257 10.71 -7.89 -10.60
CA LEU A 257 11.41 -6.85 -11.37
C LEU A 257 11.72 -7.37 -12.78
N GLU A 258 11.54 -6.52 -13.79
CA GLU A 258 11.78 -6.87 -15.19
C GLU A 258 13.25 -7.20 -15.47
N GLU A 259 14.21 -6.71 -14.69
CA GLU A 259 15.66 -6.85 -14.90
C GLU A 259 16.40 -7.54 -13.74
N GLY A 260 15.84 -8.57 -13.13
CA GLY A 260 16.60 -9.39 -12.20
C GLY A 260 16.11 -9.42 -10.77
N VAL A 261 17.01 -9.77 -9.86
CA VAL A 261 16.70 -10.11 -8.47
C VAL A 261 16.45 -8.85 -7.63
N ALA A 262 15.27 -8.73 -7.04
CA ALA A 262 14.93 -7.65 -6.12
C ALA A 262 15.83 -7.69 -4.87
N ARG A 263 16.83 -6.81 -4.80
CA ARG A 263 17.77 -6.70 -3.68
C ARG A 263 17.46 -5.54 -2.74
N SER A 264 16.59 -4.65 -3.13
CA SER A 264 16.26 -3.44 -2.37
C SER A 264 14.78 -3.09 -2.52
N ARG A 265 14.14 -2.68 -1.42
CA ARG A 265 12.72 -2.29 -1.40
C ARG A 265 12.48 -1.11 -0.46
N LYS A 266 11.63 -0.18 -0.88
CA LYS A 266 11.05 0.85 -0.01
C LYS A 266 9.89 0.22 0.79
N LEU A 267 9.98 0.25 2.11
CA LEU A 267 8.94 -0.27 3.02
C LEU A 267 7.94 0.81 3.44
N GLY A 268 8.32 2.10 3.31
CA GLY A 268 7.46 3.22 3.65
C GLY A 268 7.79 3.87 4.99
N THR A 269 6.78 4.33 5.71
CA THR A 269 6.91 5.00 7.01
C THR A 269 6.82 3.99 8.14
N LEU A 270 7.71 4.07 9.12
CA LEU A 270 7.70 3.28 10.36
C LEU A 270 7.17 4.15 11.50
N PRO A 271 5.97 3.89 12.01
CA PRO A 271 5.45 4.56 13.21
C PRO A 271 6.14 4.06 14.49
N TRP A 272 6.03 4.81 15.58
CA TRP A 272 6.34 4.33 16.93
C TRP A 272 5.48 3.11 17.29
N ASN A 273 6.00 2.21 18.11
CA ASN A 273 5.32 0.96 18.50
C ASN A 273 4.88 0.07 17.32
N ALA A 274 5.47 0.23 16.15
CA ALA A 274 5.13 -0.54 14.96
C ALA A 274 6.35 -1.25 14.40
N SER A 275 6.11 -2.12 13.42
CA SER A 275 7.19 -2.78 12.68
C SER A 275 6.90 -2.79 11.18
N LEU A 276 7.98 -2.82 10.40
CA LEU A 276 7.95 -3.11 8.96
C LEU A 276 8.65 -4.43 8.72
N VAL A 277 8.17 -5.17 7.73
CA VAL A 277 8.66 -6.52 7.44
C VAL A 277 9.06 -6.67 5.98
N ALA A 278 10.03 -7.54 5.73
CA ALA A 278 10.42 -7.99 4.40
C ALA A 278 10.74 -9.48 4.45
N VAL A 279 10.32 -10.22 3.44
CA VAL A 279 10.66 -11.64 3.28
C VAL A 279 11.87 -11.75 2.38
N VAL A 280 12.89 -12.45 2.83
CA VAL A 280 14.12 -12.77 2.09
C VAL A 280 14.10 -14.23 1.70
N GLU A 281 14.30 -14.51 0.43
CA GLU A 281 14.54 -15.84 -0.12
C GLU A 281 16.03 -16.02 -0.31
N LEU A 282 16.56 -17.14 0.19
CA LEU A 282 17.96 -17.53 0.06
C LEU A 282 18.08 -18.84 -0.71
N ARG A 283 18.83 -18.85 -1.79
CA ARG A 283 19.28 -20.06 -2.48
C ARG A 283 20.75 -20.28 -2.14
N ILE A 284 21.01 -21.31 -1.39
CA ILE A 284 22.27 -21.54 -0.69
C ILE A 284 23.08 -22.59 -1.45
N GLY A 285 24.21 -22.18 -2.04
CA GLY A 285 25.12 -23.05 -2.79
C GLY A 285 26.07 -23.82 -1.88
N ALA A 286 26.90 -24.68 -2.49
CA ALA A 286 27.82 -25.57 -1.79
C ALA A 286 28.94 -24.84 -1.04
N GLY A 287 29.36 -23.67 -1.53
CA GLY A 287 30.42 -22.84 -0.94
C GLY A 287 29.96 -21.82 0.09
N ALA A 288 28.67 -21.83 0.47
CA ALA A 288 28.11 -20.86 1.40
C ALA A 288 28.68 -20.97 2.81
N LYS A 289 28.81 -19.83 3.50
CA LYS A 289 29.22 -19.76 4.91
C LYS A 289 27.98 -19.63 5.81
N ALA A 290 27.79 -20.56 6.73
CA ALA A 290 26.62 -20.65 7.60
C ALA A 290 26.47 -19.44 8.54
N ASP A 291 27.55 -18.81 8.92
CA ASP A 291 27.62 -17.63 9.78
C ASP A 291 27.34 -16.29 9.03
N ALA A 292 27.30 -16.32 7.69
CA ALA A 292 27.12 -15.13 6.84
C ALA A 292 26.41 -15.48 5.52
N LEU A 293 25.21 -16.04 5.61
CA LEU A 293 24.40 -16.40 4.44
C LEU A 293 23.95 -15.15 3.65
N ALA A 294 23.60 -14.10 4.35
CA ALA A 294 23.28 -12.79 3.74
C ALA A 294 23.47 -11.66 4.75
N ALA A 295 23.58 -10.44 4.25
CA ALA A 295 23.59 -9.22 5.03
C ALA A 295 22.37 -8.38 4.71
N VAL A 296 21.73 -7.82 5.72
CA VAL A 296 20.56 -6.94 5.60
C VAL A 296 20.90 -5.56 6.13
N ASN A 297 20.60 -4.54 5.35
CA ASN A 297 20.76 -3.15 5.73
C ASN A 297 19.45 -2.42 5.62
N PHE A 298 19.22 -1.46 6.53
CA PHE A 298 18.13 -0.50 6.43
C PHE A 298 18.70 0.91 6.30
N GLU A 299 18.03 1.70 5.49
CA GLU A 299 18.25 3.14 5.36
C GLU A 299 16.91 3.85 5.54
N ALA A 300 16.89 4.96 6.25
CA ALA A 300 15.67 5.71 6.53
C ALA A 300 15.97 7.20 6.72
N LEU A 301 14.91 8.01 6.80
CA LEU A 301 14.99 9.41 7.21
C LEU A 301 14.38 9.57 8.60
N THR A 302 15.01 10.37 9.45
CA THR A 302 14.43 10.83 10.72
C THR A 302 13.27 11.82 10.44
N LYS A 303 12.57 12.25 11.49
CA LYS A 303 11.55 13.32 11.38
C LYS A 303 12.17 14.60 10.81
N GLU A 304 13.42 14.89 11.17
CA GLU A 304 14.18 16.08 10.78
C GLU A 304 14.74 15.96 9.34
N GLY A 305 14.56 14.82 8.67
CA GLY A 305 15.03 14.55 7.31
C GLY A 305 16.52 14.18 7.23
N GLU A 306 17.11 13.72 8.32
CA GLU A 306 18.48 13.19 8.33
C GLU A 306 18.47 11.73 7.92
N THR A 307 19.42 11.33 7.07
CA THR A 307 19.59 9.93 6.68
C THR A 307 20.23 9.15 7.81
N VAL A 308 19.61 8.05 8.20
CA VAL A 308 20.12 7.10 9.18
C VAL A 308 20.22 5.70 8.57
N LYS A 309 21.25 4.94 9.00
CA LYS A 309 21.51 3.59 8.50
C LYS A 309 21.60 2.63 9.67
N PHE A 310 21.04 1.44 9.49
CA PHE A 310 21.05 0.36 10.48
C PHE A 310 21.53 -0.94 9.82
N GLY A 311 22.33 -1.69 10.53
CA GLY A 311 22.98 -2.89 10.02
C GLY A 311 24.43 -2.63 9.57
N PRO A 312 25.10 -3.59 8.89
CA PRO A 312 24.53 -4.84 8.41
C PRO A 312 24.18 -5.81 9.52
N GLU A 313 22.97 -6.37 9.47
CA GLU A 313 22.61 -7.55 10.26
C GLU A 313 22.82 -8.81 9.43
N LEU A 314 23.53 -9.78 9.99
CA LEU A 314 23.86 -11.00 9.27
C LEU A 314 22.75 -12.06 9.47
N ILE A 315 22.34 -12.66 8.37
CA ILE A 315 21.52 -13.87 8.39
C ILE A 315 22.49 -15.04 8.53
N ALA A 316 22.46 -15.65 9.70
CA ALA A 316 23.22 -16.85 10.04
C ALA A 316 22.27 -17.98 10.45
N LEU A 317 22.44 -19.16 9.90
CA LEU A 317 21.63 -20.34 10.21
C LEU A 317 22.55 -21.57 10.32
N PRO A 318 22.28 -22.50 11.21
CA PRO A 318 23.03 -23.76 11.26
C PRO A 318 22.73 -24.61 10.03
N GLU A 319 23.77 -25.21 9.48
CA GLU A 319 23.64 -26.24 8.47
C GLU A 319 23.08 -27.52 9.10
N THR A 320 22.16 -28.17 8.43
CA THR A 320 21.53 -29.42 8.86
C THR A 320 21.56 -30.47 7.76
N ASP A 321 21.49 -31.71 8.11
CA ASP A 321 21.20 -32.79 7.17
C ASP A 321 19.70 -32.87 6.86
N LEU A 322 19.32 -33.68 5.86
CA LEU A 322 17.94 -33.80 5.40
C LEU A 322 17.00 -34.35 6.50
N ALA A 323 17.49 -35.30 7.30
CA ALA A 323 16.70 -35.89 8.36
C ALA A 323 16.40 -34.90 9.49
N ALA A 324 17.42 -34.17 9.94
CA ALA A 324 17.27 -33.11 10.93
C ALA A 324 16.40 -31.98 10.39
N PHE A 325 16.59 -31.52 9.12
CA PHE A 325 15.80 -30.45 8.50
C PHE A 325 14.32 -30.79 8.39
N SER A 326 13.99 -32.09 8.10
CA SER A 326 12.60 -32.49 7.92
C SER A 326 11.77 -32.35 9.20
N VAL A 327 12.39 -32.51 10.37
CA VAL A 327 11.73 -32.39 11.67
C VAL A 327 11.82 -31.02 12.34
N LEU A 328 12.53 -30.07 11.73
CA LEU A 328 12.56 -28.68 12.23
C LEU A 328 11.15 -28.08 12.20
N ALA A 329 10.77 -27.49 13.32
CA ALA A 329 9.53 -26.77 13.43
C ALA A 329 9.51 -25.57 12.46
N VAL A 330 8.40 -25.39 11.79
CA VAL A 330 8.10 -24.19 10.96
C VAL A 330 7.56 -23.11 11.88
N ASP A 331 8.13 -21.91 11.80
CA ASP A 331 7.57 -20.74 12.50
C ASP A 331 6.28 -20.29 11.81
N PRO A 332 5.12 -20.36 12.49
CA PRO A 332 3.83 -20.04 11.86
C PRO A 332 3.72 -18.59 11.39
N SER A 333 4.34 -17.65 12.12
CA SER A 333 4.31 -16.24 11.81
C SER A 333 5.11 -15.93 10.55
N VAL A 334 6.27 -16.58 10.41
CA VAL A 334 7.12 -16.47 9.21
C VAL A 334 6.43 -17.15 8.02
N ALA A 335 5.82 -18.33 8.23
CA ALA A 335 5.08 -19.04 7.19
C ALA A 335 3.95 -18.18 6.61
N ALA A 336 3.17 -17.51 7.46
CA ALA A 336 2.12 -16.62 7.02
C ALA A 336 2.68 -15.44 6.17
N ALA A 337 3.75 -14.79 6.62
CA ALA A 337 4.39 -13.70 5.91
C ALA A 337 4.99 -14.15 4.56
N VAL A 338 5.62 -15.31 4.51
CA VAL A 338 6.14 -15.92 3.29
C VAL A 338 5.00 -16.22 2.31
N GLY A 339 3.92 -16.82 2.79
CA GLY A 339 2.72 -17.11 1.99
C GLY A 339 2.12 -15.83 1.37
N GLU A 340 1.95 -14.78 2.17
CA GLU A 340 1.45 -13.47 1.69
C GLU A 340 2.37 -12.84 0.63
N ALA A 341 3.69 -12.90 0.83
CA ALA A 341 4.66 -12.37 -0.13
C ALA A 341 4.63 -13.14 -1.47
N ILE A 342 4.53 -14.47 -1.42
CA ILE A 342 4.41 -15.32 -2.61
C ILE A 342 3.08 -15.04 -3.34
N VAL A 343 1.97 -14.90 -2.59
CA VAL A 343 0.67 -14.53 -3.18
C VAL A 343 0.78 -13.18 -3.90
N SER A 344 1.47 -12.20 -3.31
CA SER A 344 1.68 -10.90 -3.93
C SER A 344 2.41 -11.00 -5.28
N GLU A 345 3.50 -11.79 -5.37
CA GLU A 345 4.20 -12.05 -6.64
C GLU A 345 3.29 -12.74 -7.67
N LYS A 346 2.54 -13.74 -7.23
CA LYS A 346 1.64 -14.47 -8.10
C LYS A 346 0.48 -13.62 -8.62
N ILE A 347 -0.08 -12.75 -7.79
CA ILE A 347 -1.13 -11.80 -8.19
C ILE A 347 -0.59 -10.87 -9.31
N GLU A 348 0.66 -10.42 -9.23
CA GLU A 348 1.28 -9.62 -10.30
C GLU A 348 1.34 -10.38 -11.62
N PHE A 349 1.78 -11.62 -11.57
CA PHE A 349 1.83 -12.49 -12.74
C PHE A 349 0.42 -12.74 -13.32
N ILE A 350 -0.56 -13.03 -12.45
CA ILE A 350 -1.97 -13.25 -12.85
C ILE A 350 -2.55 -11.98 -13.49
N GLU A 351 -2.29 -10.81 -12.92
CA GLU A 351 -2.70 -9.52 -13.48
C GLU A 351 -2.11 -9.32 -14.89
N ALA A 352 -0.83 -9.64 -15.08
CA ALA A 352 -0.18 -9.54 -16.39
C ALA A 352 -0.82 -10.48 -17.43
N LEU A 353 -1.17 -11.71 -17.07
CA LEU A 353 -1.91 -12.64 -17.92
C LEU A 353 -3.30 -12.09 -18.28
N ALA A 354 -4.04 -11.58 -17.29
CA ALA A 354 -5.37 -11.01 -17.51
C ALA A 354 -5.33 -9.80 -18.46
N ARG A 355 -4.33 -8.94 -18.35
CA ARG A 355 -4.10 -7.80 -19.27
C ARG A 355 -3.80 -8.22 -20.71
N GLN A 356 -3.15 -9.36 -20.89
CA GLN A 356 -2.90 -9.96 -22.21
C GLN A 356 -4.14 -10.69 -22.77
N GLY A 357 -5.28 -10.67 -22.08
CA GLY A 357 -6.49 -11.39 -22.46
C GLY A 357 -6.45 -12.90 -22.18
N LYS A 358 -5.39 -13.41 -21.54
CA LYS A 358 -5.20 -14.84 -21.22
C LYS A 358 -5.94 -15.24 -19.95
N LEU A 359 -7.26 -14.99 -19.92
CA LEU A 359 -8.08 -15.18 -18.72
C LEU A 359 -8.11 -16.64 -18.23
N ALA A 360 -8.06 -17.61 -19.14
CA ALA A 360 -8.03 -19.03 -18.76
C ALA A 360 -6.73 -19.40 -18.03
N GLU A 361 -5.59 -18.88 -18.48
CA GLU A 361 -4.29 -19.08 -17.80
C GLU A 361 -4.29 -18.37 -16.44
N ALA A 362 -4.81 -17.15 -16.36
CA ALA A 362 -4.93 -16.41 -15.10
C ALA A 362 -5.77 -17.18 -14.06
N LYS A 363 -6.91 -17.77 -14.46
CA LYS A 363 -7.74 -18.60 -13.58
C LYS A 363 -7.02 -19.84 -13.09
N LYS A 364 -6.27 -20.51 -13.96
CA LYS A 364 -5.47 -21.68 -13.58
C LYS A 364 -4.42 -21.33 -12.51
N GLU A 365 -3.76 -20.19 -12.64
CA GLU A 365 -2.80 -19.73 -11.63
C GLU A 365 -3.46 -19.46 -10.26
N PHE A 366 -4.69 -18.92 -10.24
CA PHE A 366 -5.46 -18.83 -8.98
C PHE A 366 -5.76 -20.20 -8.36
N GLU A 367 -6.10 -21.19 -9.18
CA GLU A 367 -6.35 -22.56 -8.72
C GLU A 367 -5.10 -23.20 -8.13
N GLU A 368 -3.94 -22.97 -8.75
CA GLU A 368 -2.66 -23.45 -8.22
C GLU A 368 -2.31 -22.75 -6.88
N LEU A 369 -2.59 -21.46 -6.74
CA LEU A 369 -2.43 -20.77 -5.47
C LEU A 369 -3.31 -21.37 -4.36
N LEU A 370 -4.57 -21.65 -4.65
CA LEU A 370 -5.53 -22.20 -3.66
C LEU A 370 -5.18 -23.60 -3.19
N LYS A 371 -4.40 -24.38 -3.96
CA LYS A 371 -3.92 -25.72 -3.56
C LYS A 371 -2.81 -25.65 -2.49
N ARG A 372 -2.20 -24.50 -2.26
CA ARG A 372 -1.12 -24.34 -1.30
C ARG A 372 -1.64 -24.48 0.14
N SER A 373 -0.96 -25.29 0.93
CA SER A 373 -1.29 -25.50 2.34
C SER A 373 -0.69 -24.43 3.28
N ASP A 374 0.31 -23.67 2.79
CA ASP A 374 1.06 -22.66 3.55
C ASP A 374 0.42 -21.26 3.51
N LEU A 375 -0.72 -21.10 2.84
CA LEU A 375 -1.45 -19.84 2.83
C LEU A 375 -2.28 -19.66 4.09
N SER A 376 -2.24 -18.45 4.67
CA SER A 376 -3.18 -18.05 5.71
C SER A 376 -4.62 -18.05 5.19
N ASP A 377 -5.60 -18.21 6.09
CA ASP A 377 -7.03 -18.20 5.71
C ASP A 377 -7.41 -16.87 5.05
N TRP A 378 -6.81 -15.77 5.53
CA TRP A 378 -6.97 -14.46 4.91
C TRP A 378 -6.45 -14.43 3.46
N ALA A 379 -5.25 -14.97 3.21
CA ALA A 379 -4.69 -15.04 1.87
C ALA A 379 -5.56 -15.90 0.93
N LYS A 380 -6.05 -17.05 1.41
CA LYS A 380 -6.98 -17.91 0.64
C LYS A 380 -8.25 -17.17 0.27
N GLN A 381 -8.91 -16.50 1.22
CA GLN A 381 -10.14 -15.74 0.97
C GLN A 381 -9.90 -14.60 -0.03
N LYS A 382 -8.75 -13.91 0.05
CA LYS A 382 -8.39 -12.88 -0.92
C LYS A 382 -8.22 -13.45 -2.31
N VAL A 383 -7.55 -14.59 -2.45
CA VAL A 383 -7.35 -15.29 -3.74
C VAL A 383 -8.69 -15.77 -4.31
N GLU A 384 -9.57 -16.37 -3.48
CA GLU A 384 -10.91 -16.77 -3.88
C GLU A 384 -11.77 -15.60 -4.36
N TYR A 385 -11.76 -14.48 -3.61
CA TYR A 385 -12.44 -13.26 -4.00
C TYR A 385 -11.97 -12.73 -5.35
N LEU A 386 -10.63 -12.65 -5.56
CA LEU A 386 -10.08 -12.16 -6.82
C LEU A 386 -10.39 -13.10 -7.99
N LYS A 387 -10.37 -14.42 -7.77
CA LYS A 387 -10.76 -15.41 -8.76
C LYS A 387 -12.23 -15.24 -9.17
N GLN A 388 -13.14 -15.12 -8.20
CA GLN A 388 -14.56 -14.87 -8.45
C GLN A 388 -14.77 -13.56 -9.21
N LEU A 389 -14.10 -12.50 -8.80
CA LEU A 389 -14.20 -11.20 -9.44
C LEU A 389 -13.68 -11.24 -10.89
N LEU A 390 -12.64 -12.06 -11.18
CA LEU A 390 -12.14 -12.23 -12.54
C LEU A 390 -13.17 -12.92 -13.45
N ASP A 391 -14.05 -13.76 -12.91
CA ASP A 391 -15.15 -14.37 -13.63
C ASP A 391 -16.31 -13.40 -13.91
N GLU A 392 -16.58 -12.49 -12.98
CA GLU A 392 -17.71 -11.55 -13.03
C GLU A 392 -17.34 -10.25 -13.78
N ASP A 393 -16.17 -9.67 -13.48
CA ASP A 393 -15.67 -8.40 -14.04
C ASP A 393 -14.14 -8.39 -14.07
N ALA A 394 -13.57 -8.78 -15.21
CA ALA A 394 -12.12 -8.88 -15.38
C ALA A 394 -11.40 -7.53 -15.20
N ILE A 395 -12.04 -6.41 -15.56
CA ILE A 395 -11.46 -5.07 -15.40
C ILE A 395 -11.37 -4.74 -13.92
N MET A 396 -12.45 -4.95 -13.18
CA MET A 396 -12.48 -4.71 -11.74
C MET A 396 -11.51 -5.64 -11.01
N ALA A 397 -11.40 -6.91 -11.43
CA ALA A 397 -10.45 -7.86 -10.87
C ALA A 397 -8.99 -7.38 -11.01
N MET A 398 -8.61 -6.89 -12.18
CA MET A 398 -7.25 -6.36 -12.40
C MET A 398 -6.96 -5.15 -11.48
N LYS A 399 -7.94 -4.28 -11.27
CA LYS A 399 -7.84 -3.14 -10.33
C LYS A 399 -7.62 -3.63 -8.90
N GLU A 400 -8.48 -4.52 -8.43
CA GLU A 400 -8.37 -5.08 -7.08
C GLU A 400 -7.07 -5.87 -6.87
N MET A 401 -6.56 -6.55 -7.89
CA MET A 401 -5.25 -7.21 -7.85
C MET A 401 -4.13 -6.20 -7.62
N ARG A 402 -4.09 -5.11 -8.39
CA ARG A 402 -3.04 -4.09 -8.30
C ARG A 402 -3.05 -3.36 -6.97
N TYR A 403 -4.21 -2.87 -6.54
CA TYR A 403 -4.34 -2.15 -5.27
C TYR A 403 -4.14 -3.07 -4.07
N GLY A 404 -4.74 -4.26 -4.10
CA GLY A 404 -4.56 -5.26 -3.05
C GLY A 404 -3.10 -5.66 -2.88
N ARG A 405 -2.35 -5.87 -3.97
CA ARG A 405 -0.92 -6.16 -3.94
C ARG A 405 -0.11 -5.02 -3.33
N SER A 406 -0.31 -3.79 -3.78
CA SER A 406 0.38 -2.62 -3.23
C SER A 406 0.16 -2.50 -1.72
N ARG A 407 -1.04 -2.81 -1.24
CA ARG A 407 -1.39 -2.81 0.17
C ARG A 407 -0.77 -3.99 0.93
N MET A 408 -0.73 -5.19 0.37
CA MET A 408 -0.07 -6.36 0.97
C MET A 408 1.43 -6.12 1.19
N LEU A 409 2.10 -5.50 0.23
CA LEU A 409 3.55 -5.22 0.31
C LEU A 409 3.91 -4.08 1.26
N ARG A 410 2.97 -3.14 1.47
CA ARG A 410 3.18 -1.96 2.31
C ARG A 410 2.57 -2.09 3.69
N GLN A 411 2.05 -3.28 4.06
CA GLN A 411 1.47 -3.45 5.38
C GLN A 411 2.50 -3.05 6.45
N THR A 412 2.42 -1.78 6.82
CA THR A 412 2.85 -1.33 8.13
C THR A 412 1.91 -2.03 9.09
N LYS A 413 2.34 -3.15 9.66
CA LYS A 413 1.58 -3.78 10.72
C LYS A 413 1.71 -2.86 11.92
N VAL A 414 0.84 -1.87 11.98
CA VAL A 414 0.57 -1.12 13.20
C VAL A 414 -0.16 -2.10 14.11
N ALA A 415 0.57 -3.05 14.64
CA ALA A 415 0.15 -3.73 15.85
C ALA A 415 0.24 -2.68 16.94
N MET A 416 -0.88 -2.02 17.29
CA MET A 416 -0.98 -1.51 18.64
C MET A 416 -0.56 -2.65 19.55
N MET A 417 0.45 -2.43 20.40
CA MET A 417 1.07 -3.41 21.27
C MET A 417 0.07 -3.99 22.30
N ARG A 418 -0.88 -4.75 21.81
CA ARG A 418 -1.62 -5.73 22.59
C ARG A 418 -1.54 -7.04 21.81
N ASP A 419 -0.67 -7.93 22.27
CA ASP A 419 -0.54 -9.33 21.85
C ASP A 419 0.00 -9.57 20.42
N PHE A 420 1.23 -9.08 20.14
CA PHE A 420 1.91 -9.32 18.86
C PHE A 420 2.13 -10.81 18.54
N ASP A 421 2.34 -11.64 19.57
CA ASP A 421 2.56 -13.07 19.38
C ASP A 421 1.27 -13.86 19.09
N THR A 422 0.10 -13.33 19.48
CA THR A 422 -1.18 -14.00 19.28
C THR A 422 -1.86 -13.65 17.96
N GLN A 423 -1.63 -12.44 17.40
CA GLN A 423 -2.29 -12.03 16.15
C GLN A 423 -1.68 -12.62 14.88
N PHE A 424 -0.43 -13.10 14.92
CA PHE A 424 0.14 -13.83 13.79
C PHE A 424 -0.31 -15.31 13.75
N CYS A 425 -0.64 -15.89 14.91
CA CYS A 425 -1.02 -17.30 15.01
C CYS A 425 -2.52 -17.57 14.91
N VAL A 426 -3.35 -16.57 15.14
CA VAL A 426 -4.82 -16.70 15.07
C VAL A 426 -5.37 -15.49 14.30
N ALA A 427 -5.39 -15.58 12.98
CA ALA A 427 -6.31 -14.76 12.22
C ALA A 427 -7.73 -15.24 12.54
N SER A 428 -8.29 -14.79 13.67
CA SER A 428 -9.72 -14.85 13.90
C SER A 428 -10.41 -14.10 12.76
N GLU A 429 -11.63 -14.47 12.42
CA GLU A 429 -12.42 -13.76 11.39
C GLU A 429 -12.50 -12.26 11.64
N ASP A 430 -12.35 -11.82 12.90
CA ASP A 430 -12.35 -10.43 13.36
C ASP A 430 -11.06 -9.64 13.03
N ALA A 431 -9.98 -10.30 12.59
CA ALA A 431 -8.72 -9.65 12.23
C ALA A 431 -8.63 -9.18 10.77
N LYS A 432 -9.69 -9.40 9.99
CA LYS A 432 -9.75 -8.90 8.60
C LYS A 432 -9.92 -7.38 8.62
N PRO A 433 -9.15 -6.62 7.83
CA PRO A 433 -9.44 -5.21 7.64
C PRO A 433 -10.92 -5.01 7.27
N ILE A 434 -11.60 -4.12 7.96
CA ILE A 434 -13.06 -3.88 7.83
C ILE A 434 -13.44 -3.62 6.37
N TYR A 435 -12.58 -2.90 5.61
CA TYR A 435 -12.81 -2.65 4.19
C TYR A 435 -12.83 -3.94 3.35
N LEU A 436 -11.97 -4.92 3.69
CA LEU A 436 -11.94 -6.21 2.99
C LEU A 436 -13.17 -7.05 3.32
N GLN A 437 -13.61 -7.01 4.59
CA GLN A 437 -14.88 -7.62 5.02
C GLN A 437 -16.05 -6.99 4.27
N LYS A 438 -16.12 -5.66 4.20
CA LYS A 438 -17.13 -4.93 3.44
C LYS A 438 -17.11 -5.29 1.95
N LYS A 439 -15.95 -5.38 1.31
CA LYS A 439 -15.81 -5.77 -0.11
C LYS A 439 -16.19 -7.23 -0.37
N ILE A 440 -15.82 -8.14 0.51
CA ILE A 440 -16.22 -9.55 0.42
C ILE A 440 -17.74 -9.67 0.57
N VAL A 441 -18.34 -8.98 1.54
CA VAL A 441 -19.80 -8.94 1.77
C VAL A 441 -20.51 -8.28 0.59
N ALA A 442 -20.00 -7.17 0.05
CA ALA A 442 -20.55 -6.48 -1.11
C ALA A 442 -20.50 -7.37 -2.37
N GLY A 443 -19.40 -8.13 -2.57
CA GLY A 443 -19.32 -9.14 -3.63
C GLY A 443 -20.34 -10.25 -3.48
N ALA A 444 -20.56 -10.74 -2.27
CA ALA A 444 -21.60 -11.74 -1.98
C ALA A 444 -23.04 -11.19 -2.17
N ALA A 445 -23.26 -9.90 -1.87
CA ALA A 445 -24.56 -9.23 -2.05
C ALA A 445 -24.88 -8.92 -3.53
N ARG A 446 -23.86 -8.88 -4.40
CA ARG A 446 -24.02 -8.60 -5.85
C ARG A 446 -24.41 -9.81 -6.70
N LYS A 447 -24.64 -10.99 -6.11
CA LYS A 447 -25.18 -12.11 -6.88
C LYS A 447 -26.54 -11.70 -7.46
N PRO A 448 -26.71 -11.66 -8.79
CA PRO A 448 -28.00 -11.37 -9.39
C PRO A 448 -29.00 -12.39 -8.86
N LYS A 449 -30.13 -11.93 -8.30
CA LYS A 449 -31.25 -12.82 -8.02
C LYS A 449 -31.57 -13.58 -9.31
N PRO A 450 -31.69 -14.92 -9.26
CA PRO A 450 -32.16 -15.66 -10.43
C PRO A 450 -33.49 -15.04 -10.88
N PRO A 451 -33.73 -14.92 -12.19
CA PRO A 451 -34.96 -14.34 -12.68
C PRO A 451 -36.13 -15.10 -12.07
N GLN A 452 -36.98 -14.40 -11.34
CA GLN A 452 -38.22 -14.96 -10.82
C GLN A 452 -39.04 -15.39 -12.04
N GLY A 453 -39.24 -16.72 -12.14
CA GLY A 453 -40.00 -17.32 -13.22
C GLY A 453 -41.41 -16.67 -13.28
N GLY A 454 -41.62 -15.93 -14.34
CA GLY A 454 -42.94 -15.38 -14.64
C GLY A 454 -43.89 -16.53 -14.95
N THR A 455 -44.74 -16.85 -14.03
CA THR A 455 -45.95 -17.66 -14.31
C THR A 455 -46.82 -16.89 -15.30
N LYS A 456 -46.72 -17.26 -16.57
CA LYS A 456 -47.75 -16.89 -17.56
C LYS A 456 -49.03 -17.64 -17.23
N GLY A 457 -49.91 -17.01 -16.46
CA GLY A 457 -51.29 -17.39 -16.40
C GLY A 457 -51.99 -16.91 -17.66
N GLY A 458 -52.16 -17.81 -18.62
CA GLY A 458 -53.03 -17.59 -19.75
C GLY A 458 -54.50 -17.67 -19.28
N GLN A 459 -55.26 -16.62 -19.48
CA GLN A 459 -56.71 -16.68 -19.59
C GLN A 459 -57.11 -16.28 -21.01
N ALA A 460 -57.69 -17.24 -21.72
CA ALA A 460 -58.33 -17.01 -22.99
C ALA A 460 -59.65 -16.28 -22.81
N PRO A 461 -60.09 -15.40 -23.69
CA PRO A 461 -61.41 -14.85 -23.66
C PRO A 461 -62.42 -15.82 -24.30
N GLN A 462 -63.48 -16.13 -23.61
CA GLN A 462 -64.69 -16.73 -24.17
C GLN A 462 -65.65 -15.63 -24.62
N ALA A 463 -66.13 -15.81 -25.89
CA ALA A 463 -67.35 -15.31 -26.54
C ALA A 463 -67.72 -13.84 -26.41
#